data_6eb1962ce75ee4ab10977a2144486e79
#
_entry.id   6eb1962ce75ee4ab10977a2144486e79
#
_cell.length_a   1.000
_cell.length_b   1.000
_cell.length_c   1.000
_cell.angle_alpha   90.00
_cell.angle_beta   90.00
_cell.angle_gamma   90.00
#
_symmetry.space_group_name_H-M   'P 1'
#
loop_
_entity.id
_entity.type
_entity.pdbx_description
1 polymer ?
#
loop_
_entity_poly.entity_id
_entity_poly.type
_entity_poly.pdbx_seq_one_letter_code
_entity_poly.pdbx_strand_id
1 'polypeptide(L)'
;EQVTDALSKVNDPELRHPITELGMIEDLSEVSGSVSLKVLLTIAACPMQDRLRTDISNAVTSVEGVKSVDLVFGVMNEDQRNFVKKVVRGGREKFIPFAQPDSLTRVIGIVSGKGGVGKSSVTANLAVAIAKNGLSVGILDADVYGHSIPRLMGLMGQRPTAIDQMFIPLESYGVKVVSMEMFKPERADAVAYRGPLLHRVLEQLLSDAYWGDLD
;
A
#
# COMPACT_ATOMS: atom_id res chain seq x y z
N GLU A 1 26.54 8.10 -11.44
CA GLU A 1 25.47 8.46 -12.39
C GLU A 1 24.77 7.20 -12.90
N GLN A 2 25.46 6.24 -13.51
CA GLN A 2 24.87 4.98 -14.02
C GLN A 2 24.17 4.14 -12.92
N VAL A 3 24.73 4.04 -11.72
CA VAL A 3 24.14 3.34 -10.58
C VAL A 3 22.85 4.04 -10.12
N THR A 4 22.83 5.37 -10.10
CA THR A 4 21.63 6.14 -9.74
C THR A 4 20.51 5.94 -10.77
N ASP A 5 20.86 5.90 -12.05
CA ASP A 5 19.90 5.61 -13.13
C ASP A 5 19.35 4.19 -13.05
N ALA A 6 20.16 3.21 -12.65
CA ALA A 6 19.70 1.85 -12.41
C ALA A 6 18.73 1.79 -11.21
N LEU A 7 19.05 2.48 -10.12
CA LEU A 7 18.21 2.55 -8.92
C LEU A 7 16.89 3.29 -9.17
N SER A 8 16.84 4.26 -10.09
CA SER A 8 15.60 4.97 -10.45
C SER A 8 14.55 4.08 -11.12
N LYS A 9 14.95 2.92 -11.63
CA LYS A 9 14.05 1.92 -12.22
C LYS A 9 13.53 0.90 -11.21
N VAL A 10 14.07 0.90 -9.99
CA VAL A 10 13.61 0.03 -8.93
C VAL A 10 12.46 0.71 -8.20
N ASN A 11 11.30 0.09 -8.22
CA ASN A 11 10.13 0.55 -7.48
C ASN A 11 10.03 -0.14 -6.13
N ASP A 12 9.59 0.62 -5.11
CA ASP A 12 9.13 0.03 -3.87
C ASP A 12 7.93 -0.88 -4.16
N PRO A 13 7.95 -2.16 -3.73
CA PRO A 13 6.91 -3.12 -4.10
C PRO A 13 5.54 -2.82 -3.50
N GLU A 14 5.47 -2.08 -2.39
CA GLU A 14 4.22 -1.68 -1.74
C GLU A 14 3.71 -0.33 -2.27
N LEU A 15 4.59 0.67 -2.39
CA LEU A 15 4.23 2.03 -2.82
C LEU A 15 4.17 2.17 -4.34
N ARG A 16 4.84 1.28 -5.08
CA ARG A 16 4.92 1.27 -6.56
C ARG A 16 5.51 2.58 -7.16
N HIS A 17 6.32 3.26 -6.36
CA HIS A 17 7.09 4.45 -6.77
C HIS A 17 8.58 4.13 -6.79
N PRO A 18 9.37 4.80 -7.65
CA PRO A 18 10.83 4.67 -7.66
C PRO A 18 11.43 4.97 -6.28
N ILE A 19 12.30 4.09 -5.79
CA ILE A 19 12.94 4.26 -4.46
C ILE A 19 13.77 5.53 -4.36
N THR A 20 14.28 6.03 -5.49
CA THR A 20 15.00 7.31 -5.57
C THR A 20 14.07 8.51 -5.36
N GLU A 21 12.87 8.48 -5.93
CA GLU A 21 11.85 9.52 -5.75
C GLU A 21 11.29 9.54 -4.33
N LEU A 22 11.20 8.37 -3.70
CA LEU A 22 10.78 8.23 -2.30
C LEU A 22 11.85 8.68 -1.30
N GLY A 23 13.06 9.05 -1.77
CA GLY A 23 14.16 9.42 -0.88
C GLY A 23 14.66 8.27 -0.02
N MET A 24 14.56 7.03 -0.50
CA MET A 24 14.98 5.84 0.24
C MET A 24 16.49 5.59 0.20
N ILE A 25 17.24 6.26 -0.66
CA ILE A 25 18.66 6.02 -0.85
C ILE A 25 19.49 7.00 -0.03
N GLU A 26 20.36 6.48 0.83
CA GLU A 26 21.40 7.20 1.58
C GLU A 26 22.78 6.59 1.33
N ASP A 27 23.83 7.37 1.57
CA ASP A 27 25.23 6.93 1.61
C ASP A 27 25.68 6.13 0.37
N LEU A 28 25.19 6.48 -0.83
CA LEU A 28 25.59 5.83 -2.06
C LEU A 28 27.05 6.18 -2.39
N SER A 29 27.91 5.18 -2.42
CA SER A 29 29.31 5.32 -2.81
C SER A 29 29.74 4.18 -3.73
N GLU A 30 30.68 4.48 -4.63
CA GLU A 30 31.29 3.52 -5.54
C GLU A 30 32.82 3.64 -5.49
N VAL A 31 33.49 2.55 -5.17
CA VAL A 31 34.96 2.50 -5.12
C VAL A 31 35.44 1.24 -5.84
N SER A 32 36.17 1.42 -6.93
CA SER A 32 36.80 0.33 -7.70
C SER A 32 35.82 -0.80 -8.12
N GLY A 33 34.58 -0.46 -8.41
CA GLY A 33 33.51 -1.37 -8.79
C GLY A 33 32.78 -2.03 -7.62
N SER A 34 33.08 -1.66 -6.39
CA SER A 34 32.28 -2.01 -5.21
C SER A 34 31.31 -0.86 -4.90
N VAL A 35 30.01 -1.14 -4.94
CA VAL A 35 28.96 -0.19 -4.61
C VAL A 35 28.47 -0.44 -3.20
N SER A 36 28.49 0.60 -2.37
CA SER A 36 27.92 0.57 -1.02
C SER A 36 26.78 1.57 -0.95
N LEU A 37 25.63 1.15 -0.43
CA LEU A 37 24.47 2.02 -0.27
C LEU A 37 23.65 1.62 0.95
N LYS A 38 23.01 2.62 1.53
CA LYS A 38 22.04 2.45 2.61
C LYS A 38 20.64 2.74 2.08
N VAL A 39 19.71 1.83 2.34
CA VAL A 39 18.31 1.96 1.94
C VAL A 39 17.44 2.15 3.16
N LEU A 40 16.68 3.24 3.20
CA LEU A 40 15.79 3.56 4.30
C LEU A 40 14.41 2.97 4.07
N LEU A 41 13.98 2.14 4.99
CA LEU A 41 12.62 1.58 5.02
C LEU A 41 11.67 2.52 5.78
N THR A 42 10.42 2.57 5.38
CA THR A 42 9.39 3.37 6.06
C THR A 42 9.08 2.83 7.46
N ILE A 43 9.23 1.52 7.66
CA ILE A 43 9.06 0.83 8.95
C ILE A 43 10.17 -0.20 9.17
N ALA A 44 10.50 -0.47 10.44
CA ALA A 44 11.62 -1.37 10.80
C ALA A 44 11.41 -2.84 10.38
N ALA A 45 10.16 -3.31 10.29
CA ALA A 45 9.81 -4.68 9.92
C ALA A 45 9.02 -4.69 8.60
N CYS A 46 9.63 -4.18 7.52
CA CYS A 46 9.00 -4.20 6.20
C CYS A 46 8.90 -5.65 5.69
N PRO A 47 7.69 -6.16 5.41
CA PRO A 47 7.50 -7.53 4.92
C PRO A 47 8.11 -7.77 3.54
N MET A 48 8.36 -6.69 2.78
CA MET A 48 8.91 -6.75 1.43
C MET A 48 10.42 -6.48 1.37
N GLN A 49 11.11 -6.44 2.53
CA GLN A 49 12.54 -6.12 2.61
C GLN A 49 13.42 -7.04 1.76
N ASP A 50 13.17 -8.34 1.76
CA ASP A 50 13.98 -9.32 1.00
C ASP A 50 13.78 -9.15 -0.51
N ARG A 51 12.55 -8.87 -0.94
CA ARG A 51 12.26 -8.56 -2.34
C ARG A 51 12.97 -7.29 -2.78
N LEU A 52 12.86 -6.24 -2.00
CA LEU A 52 13.53 -4.97 -2.28
C LEU A 52 15.05 -5.13 -2.35
N ARG A 53 15.63 -5.93 -1.44
CA ARG A 53 17.06 -6.30 -1.49
C ARG A 53 17.44 -6.93 -2.82
N THR A 54 16.65 -7.90 -3.26
CA THR A 54 16.89 -8.63 -4.53
C THR A 54 16.79 -7.70 -5.73
N ASP A 55 15.75 -6.89 -5.80
CA ASP A 55 15.50 -5.96 -6.91
C ASP A 55 16.61 -4.90 -7.00
N ILE A 56 17.03 -4.33 -5.89
CA ILE A 56 18.15 -3.36 -5.84
C ILE A 56 19.46 -4.03 -6.24
N SER A 57 19.78 -5.19 -5.67
CA SER A 57 21.02 -5.90 -5.98
C SER A 57 21.11 -6.24 -7.47
N ASN A 58 20.03 -6.73 -8.07
CA ASN A 58 19.97 -7.04 -9.50
C ASN A 58 20.14 -5.77 -10.35
N ALA A 59 19.49 -4.66 -10.00
CA ALA A 59 19.61 -3.41 -10.73
C ALA A 59 21.03 -2.86 -10.69
N VAL A 60 21.67 -2.86 -9.51
CA VAL A 60 23.02 -2.31 -9.34
C VAL A 60 24.09 -3.20 -10.00
N THR A 61 23.96 -4.54 -9.87
CA THR A 61 24.91 -5.48 -10.51
C THR A 61 24.80 -5.53 -12.04
N SER A 62 23.67 -5.08 -12.60
CA SER A 62 23.52 -4.95 -14.06
C SER A 62 24.31 -3.79 -14.68
N VAL A 63 24.83 -2.88 -13.84
CA VAL A 63 25.65 -1.74 -14.30
C VAL A 63 27.05 -2.21 -14.64
N GLU A 64 27.53 -1.84 -15.82
CA GLU A 64 28.87 -2.20 -16.30
C GLU A 64 29.95 -1.66 -15.35
N GLY A 65 30.88 -2.54 -14.96
CA GLY A 65 31.97 -2.21 -14.03
C GLY A 65 31.68 -2.49 -12.56
N VAL A 66 30.43 -2.76 -12.18
CA VAL A 66 30.06 -3.16 -10.80
C VAL A 66 30.39 -4.62 -10.57
N LYS A 67 31.15 -4.89 -9.51
CA LYS A 67 31.62 -6.23 -9.12
C LYS A 67 30.92 -6.75 -7.87
N SER A 68 30.55 -5.85 -6.96
CA SER A 68 29.89 -6.21 -5.70
C SER A 68 28.99 -5.09 -5.22
N VAL A 69 27.97 -5.45 -4.46
CA VAL A 69 27.02 -4.53 -3.84
C VAL A 69 26.94 -4.83 -2.35
N ASP A 70 27.23 -3.84 -1.53
CA ASP A 70 27.00 -3.85 -0.09
C ASP A 70 25.78 -3.00 0.25
N LEU A 71 24.70 -3.65 0.70
CA LEU A 71 23.42 -3.04 0.93
C LEU A 71 23.03 -3.16 2.41
N VAL A 72 22.90 -2.01 3.07
CA VAL A 72 22.44 -1.91 4.45
C VAL A 72 21.05 -1.28 4.50
N PHE A 73 20.16 -1.83 5.33
CA PHE A 73 18.86 -1.21 5.58
C PHE A 73 18.89 -0.37 6.86
N GLY A 74 18.26 0.81 6.78
CA GLY A 74 17.95 1.68 7.89
C GLY A 74 16.45 1.93 7.98
N VAL A 75 16.03 2.76 8.92
CA VAL A 75 14.62 3.16 9.10
C VAL A 75 14.53 4.68 8.97
N MET A 76 13.54 5.15 8.24
CA MET A 76 13.25 6.57 8.04
C MET A 76 12.89 7.26 9.36
N ASN A 77 13.35 8.50 9.52
CA ASN A 77 12.85 9.40 10.55
C ASN A 77 11.47 9.97 10.16
N GLU A 78 10.89 10.80 11.03
CA GLU A 78 9.55 11.38 10.82
C GLU A 78 9.49 12.29 9.58
N ASP A 79 10.48 13.13 9.37
CA ASP A 79 10.54 14.05 8.22
C ASP A 79 10.63 13.29 6.89
N GLN A 80 11.44 12.24 6.86
CA GLN A 80 11.59 11.36 5.70
C GLN A 80 10.28 10.62 5.38
N ARG A 81 9.57 10.10 6.41
CA ARG A 81 8.25 9.50 6.20
C ARG A 81 7.20 10.52 5.73
N ASN A 82 7.25 11.76 6.24
CA ASN A 82 6.37 12.84 5.77
C ASN A 82 6.65 13.19 4.29
N PHE A 83 7.91 13.16 3.88
CA PHE A 83 8.29 13.34 2.48
C PHE A 83 7.71 12.22 1.60
N VAL A 84 7.86 10.95 1.99
CA VAL A 84 7.25 9.81 1.28
C VAL A 84 5.74 9.99 1.12
N LYS A 85 5.03 10.31 2.21
CA LYS A 85 3.58 10.57 2.17
C LYS A 85 3.21 11.68 1.19
N LYS A 86 4.01 12.76 1.14
CA LYS A 86 3.80 13.87 0.21
C LYS A 86 4.01 13.43 -1.24
N VAL A 87 5.06 12.65 -1.51
CA VAL A 87 5.36 12.14 -2.86
C VAL A 87 4.22 11.24 -3.35
N VAL A 88 3.85 10.21 -2.57
CA VAL A 88 2.82 9.23 -2.97
C VAL A 88 1.41 9.84 -3.09
N ARG A 89 1.17 10.96 -2.41
CA ARG A 89 -0.10 11.74 -2.52
C ARG A 89 -0.05 12.84 -3.59
N GLY A 90 1.02 12.91 -4.39
CA GLY A 90 1.18 13.95 -5.39
C GLY A 90 1.20 15.37 -4.80
N GLY A 91 1.77 15.52 -3.59
CA GLY A 91 1.86 16.81 -2.87
C GLY A 91 0.55 17.27 -2.21
N ARG A 92 -0.53 16.50 -2.30
CA ARG A 92 -1.84 16.85 -1.73
C ARG A 92 -1.92 16.49 -0.25
N GLU A 93 -2.71 17.23 0.50
CA GLU A 93 -3.12 16.86 1.86
C GLU A 93 -4.07 15.65 1.83
N LYS A 94 -4.54 15.22 3.01
CA LYS A 94 -5.49 14.12 3.17
C LYS A 94 -6.75 14.35 2.32
N PHE A 95 -7.03 13.45 1.36
CA PHE A 95 -8.19 13.56 0.45
C PHE A 95 -8.63 12.16 0.01
N ILE A 96 -9.87 12.06 -0.45
CA ILE A 96 -10.40 10.83 -1.06
C ILE A 96 -10.19 10.93 -2.57
N PRO A 97 -9.29 10.10 -3.19
CA PRO A 97 -8.90 10.25 -4.60
C PRO A 97 -10.09 10.20 -5.55
N PHE A 98 -10.97 9.23 -5.36
CA PHE A 98 -12.13 8.98 -6.25
C PHE A 98 -13.36 9.87 -5.95
N ALA A 99 -13.27 10.80 -4.99
CA ALA A 99 -14.27 11.84 -4.78
C ALA A 99 -13.91 13.16 -5.48
N GLN A 100 -12.78 13.21 -6.19
CA GLN A 100 -12.38 14.40 -6.94
C GLN A 100 -13.17 14.53 -8.24
N PRO A 101 -13.49 15.77 -8.70
CA PRO A 101 -14.27 15.99 -9.91
C PRO A 101 -13.63 15.44 -11.20
N ASP A 102 -12.31 15.31 -11.20
CA ASP A 102 -11.48 14.82 -12.31
C ASP A 102 -11.12 13.32 -12.18
N SER A 103 -11.68 12.63 -11.17
CA SER A 103 -11.42 11.20 -10.98
C SER A 103 -12.08 10.36 -12.07
N LEU A 104 -11.31 9.46 -12.67
CA LEU A 104 -11.81 8.45 -13.61
C LEU A 104 -12.27 7.17 -12.93
N THR A 105 -12.00 7.02 -11.63
CA THR A 105 -12.37 5.84 -10.84
C THR A 105 -13.89 5.71 -10.73
N ARG A 106 -14.40 4.52 -11.03
CA ARG A 106 -15.81 4.18 -10.88
C ARG A 106 -16.11 3.59 -9.52
N VAL A 107 -16.89 4.28 -8.71
CA VAL A 107 -17.33 3.78 -7.38
C VAL A 107 -18.66 3.05 -7.53
N ILE A 108 -18.67 1.75 -7.18
CA ILE A 108 -19.84 0.88 -7.25
C ILE A 108 -20.25 0.47 -5.84
N GLY A 109 -21.45 0.85 -5.42
CA GLY A 109 -22.03 0.45 -4.14
C GLY A 109 -22.85 -0.84 -4.24
N ILE A 110 -22.44 -1.89 -3.53
CA ILE A 110 -23.21 -3.14 -3.39
C ILE A 110 -24.02 -3.08 -2.09
N VAL A 111 -25.30 -2.82 -2.21
CA VAL A 111 -26.19 -2.59 -1.06
C VAL A 111 -27.38 -3.55 -1.04
N SER A 112 -27.92 -3.82 0.14
CA SER A 112 -29.13 -4.60 0.33
C SER A 112 -29.82 -4.23 1.64
N GLY A 113 -31.13 -4.15 1.63
CA GLY A 113 -31.96 -3.93 2.83
C GLY A 113 -32.14 -5.18 3.69
N LYS A 114 -31.63 -6.35 3.28
CA LYS A 114 -31.76 -7.63 4.01
C LYS A 114 -30.39 -8.26 4.24
N GLY A 115 -30.17 -8.79 5.45
CA GLY A 115 -29.00 -9.59 5.79
C GLY A 115 -28.99 -10.96 5.10
N GLY A 116 -27.80 -11.54 4.89
CA GLY A 116 -27.62 -12.92 4.40
C GLY A 116 -27.95 -13.17 2.92
N VAL A 117 -28.15 -12.12 2.10
CA VAL A 117 -28.49 -12.25 0.67
C VAL A 117 -27.27 -12.35 -0.27
N GLY A 118 -26.07 -12.42 0.28
CA GLY A 118 -24.84 -12.61 -0.51
C GLY A 118 -24.13 -11.33 -0.96
N LYS A 119 -24.41 -10.15 -0.38
CA LYS A 119 -23.70 -8.89 -0.72
C LYS A 119 -22.20 -9.06 -0.82
N SER A 120 -21.57 -9.54 0.25
CA SER A 120 -20.10 -9.70 0.32
C SER A 120 -19.57 -10.70 -0.71
N SER A 121 -20.32 -11.80 -0.94
CA SER A 121 -19.95 -12.77 -1.98
C SER A 121 -20.01 -12.16 -3.37
N VAL A 122 -21.04 -11.37 -3.68
CA VAL A 122 -21.15 -10.64 -4.94
C VAL A 122 -20.01 -9.63 -5.06
N THR A 123 -19.75 -8.84 -4.01
CA THR A 123 -18.67 -7.84 -4.00
C THR A 123 -17.30 -8.48 -4.28
N ALA A 124 -16.93 -9.53 -3.55
CA ALA A 124 -15.64 -10.18 -3.72
C ALA A 124 -15.49 -10.81 -5.11
N ASN A 125 -16.50 -11.54 -5.59
CA ASN A 125 -16.43 -12.18 -6.90
C ASN A 125 -16.43 -11.17 -8.05
N LEU A 126 -17.22 -10.09 -7.96
CA LEU A 126 -17.24 -9.03 -8.96
C LEU A 126 -15.88 -8.33 -9.03
N ALA A 127 -15.31 -7.95 -7.89
CA ALA A 127 -14.00 -7.30 -7.85
C ALA A 127 -12.89 -8.18 -8.46
N VAL A 128 -12.85 -9.46 -8.10
CA VAL A 128 -11.89 -10.42 -8.67
C VAL A 128 -12.11 -10.60 -10.19
N ALA A 129 -13.37 -10.65 -10.63
CA ALA A 129 -13.67 -10.76 -12.06
C ALA A 129 -13.22 -9.51 -12.84
N ILE A 130 -13.40 -8.31 -12.27
CA ILE A 130 -12.94 -7.05 -12.87
C ILE A 130 -11.40 -7.03 -12.91
N ALA A 131 -10.72 -7.39 -11.82
CA ALA A 131 -9.26 -7.45 -11.76
C ALA A 131 -8.67 -8.44 -12.77
N LYS A 132 -9.32 -9.60 -13.00
CA LYS A 132 -8.92 -10.56 -14.03
C LYS A 132 -9.01 -10.02 -15.48
N ASN A 133 -9.80 -8.99 -15.70
CA ASN A 133 -9.85 -8.28 -16.98
C ASN A 133 -8.80 -7.16 -17.09
N GLY A 134 -7.84 -7.09 -16.15
CA GLY A 134 -6.71 -6.16 -16.21
C GLY A 134 -6.98 -4.79 -15.62
N LEU A 135 -8.12 -4.59 -14.94
CA LEU A 135 -8.45 -3.33 -14.29
C LEU A 135 -7.95 -3.30 -12.84
N SER A 136 -7.56 -2.11 -12.36
CA SER A 136 -7.13 -1.86 -10.99
C SER A 136 -8.36 -1.70 -10.08
N VAL A 137 -8.53 -2.61 -9.11
CA VAL A 137 -9.74 -2.68 -8.29
C VAL A 137 -9.44 -2.58 -6.81
N GLY A 138 -10.27 -1.83 -6.09
CA GLY A 138 -10.27 -1.77 -4.63
C GLY A 138 -11.63 -2.18 -4.04
N ILE A 139 -11.61 -2.82 -2.89
CA ILE A 139 -12.80 -3.08 -2.06
C ILE A 139 -12.66 -2.33 -0.74
N LEU A 140 -13.63 -1.50 -0.40
CA LEU A 140 -13.85 -1.03 0.96
C LEU A 140 -15.01 -1.85 1.57
N ASP A 141 -14.71 -2.61 2.62
CA ASP A 141 -15.74 -3.26 3.42
C ASP A 141 -16.39 -2.25 4.39
N ALA A 142 -17.53 -1.73 3.98
CA ALA A 142 -18.29 -0.74 4.74
C ALA A 142 -19.21 -1.39 5.81
N ASP A 143 -19.29 -2.71 5.86
CA ASP A 143 -19.99 -3.44 6.93
C ASP A 143 -19.09 -3.57 8.17
N VAL A 144 -19.01 -2.48 8.94
CA VAL A 144 -18.13 -2.37 10.12
C VAL A 144 -18.43 -3.39 11.21
N TYR A 145 -19.62 -3.98 11.22
CA TYR A 145 -20.04 -4.97 12.21
C TYR A 145 -19.96 -6.41 11.70
N GLY A 146 -20.24 -6.62 10.41
CA GLY A 146 -20.34 -7.94 9.79
C GLY A 146 -19.25 -8.23 8.75
N HIS A 147 -18.10 -7.60 8.88
CA HIS A 147 -16.96 -7.67 7.97
C HIS A 147 -16.61 -9.09 7.52
N SER A 148 -17.16 -9.49 6.40
CA SER A 148 -16.93 -10.81 5.79
C SER A 148 -15.96 -10.79 4.61
N ILE A 149 -15.63 -9.62 4.08
CA ILE A 149 -14.73 -9.47 2.93
C ILE A 149 -13.32 -10.03 3.21
N PRO A 150 -12.64 -9.73 4.36
CA PRO A 150 -11.32 -10.30 4.63
C PRO A 150 -11.31 -11.83 4.63
N ARG A 151 -12.37 -12.45 5.15
CA ARG A 151 -12.51 -13.91 5.13
C ARG A 151 -12.65 -14.46 3.71
N LEU A 152 -13.49 -13.83 2.88
CA LEU A 152 -13.72 -14.26 1.49
C LEU A 152 -12.46 -14.07 0.63
N MET A 153 -11.65 -13.06 0.93
CA MET A 153 -10.42 -12.74 0.21
C MET A 153 -9.17 -13.44 0.78
N GLY A 154 -9.31 -14.29 1.80
CA GLY A 154 -8.18 -15.01 2.40
C GLY A 154 -7.21 -14.13 3.20
N LEU A 155 -7.67 -12.99 3.70
CA LEU A 155 -6.87 -11.98 4.40
C LEU A 155 -7.09 -11.93 5.91
N MET A 156 -7.72 -12.96 6.48
CA MET A 156 -7.96 -13.04 7.92
C MET A 156 -6.67 -13.00 8.73
N GLY A 157 -6.65 -12.16 9.78
CA GLY A 157 -5.50 -12.00 10.67
C GLY A 157 -4.31 -11.24 10.07
N GLN A 158 -4.38 -10.81 8.81
CA GLN A 158 -3.36 -9.97 8.20
C GLN A 158 -3.63 -8.49 8.53
N ARG A 159 -2.55 -7.71 8.65
CA ARG A 159 -2.61 -6.28 8.95
C ARG A 159 -1.96 -5.47 7.84
N PRO A 160 -2.56 -4.34 7.45
CA PRO A 160 -1.95 -3.41 6.50
C PRO A 160 -0.64 -2.83 7.05
N THR A 161 0.32 -2.60 6.16
CA THR A 161 1.50 -1.80 6.50
C THR A 161 1.08 -0.36 6.73
N ALA A 162 1.41 0.20 7.90
CA ALA A 162 1.09 1.59 8.24
C ALA A 162 2.34 2.47 8.16
N ILE A 163 2.20 3.62 7.52
CA ILE A 163 3.19 4.70 7.48
C ILE A 163 2.56 5.89 8.21
N ASP A 164 2.75 5.99 9.52
CA ASP A 164 2.05 6.89 10.44
C ASP A 164 0.52 6.76 10.33
N GLN A 165 -0.17 7.77 9.76
CA GLN A 165 -1.63 7.75 9.56
C GLN A 165 -2.06 7.17 8.21
N MET A 166 -1.14 6.99 7.28
CA MET A 166 -1.41 6.35 6.00
C MET A 166 -1.18 4.85 6.11
N PHE A 167 -1.98 4.05 5.45
CA PHE A 167 -1.77 2.60 5.37
C PHE A 167 -1.92 2.10 3.94
N ILE A 168 -1.21 1.00 3.66
CA ILE A 168 -1.22 0.34 2.36
C ILE A 168 -2.27 -0.77 2.42
N PRO A 169 -3.31 -0.75 1.58
CA PRO A 169 -4.31 -1.81 1.51
C PRO A 169 -3.67 -3.19 1.30
N LEU A 170 -4.21 -4.21 1.95
CA LEU A 170 -3.83 -5.59 1.63
C LEU A 170 -4.28 -5.93 0.21
N GLU A 171 -3.53 -6.79 -0.46
CA GLU A 171 -3.85 -7.22 -1.82
C GLU A 171 -4.09 -8.74 -1.87
N SER A 172 -5.19 -9.15 -2.50
CA SER A 172 -5.50 -10.54 -2.75
C SER A 172 -6.22 -10.68 -4.08
N TYR A 173 -5.82 -11.67 -4.89
CA TYR A 173 -6.34 -11.91 -6.25
C TYR A 173 -6.28 -10.68 -7.17
N GLY A 174 -5.27 -9.80 -6.98
CA GLY A 174 -5.13 -8.54 -7.74
C GLY A 174 -6.10 -7.43 -7.32
N VAL A 175 -6.76 -7.58 -6.16
CA VAL A 175 -7.72 -6.61 -5.61
C VAL A 175 -7.17 -6.03 -4.32
N LYS A 176 -7.14 -4.71 -4.19
CA LYS A 176 -6.84 -4.01 -2.94
C LYS A 176 -8.04 -4.09 -1.99
N VAL A 177 -7.79 -4.44 -0.73
CA VAL A 177 -8.87 -4.67 0.25
C VAL A 177 -8.60 -3.85 1.50
N VAL A 178 -9.62 -3.12 1.94
CA VAL A 178 -9.65 -2.37 3.20
C VAL A 178 -10.89 -2.77 3.98
N SER A 179 -10.70 -3.15 5.24
CA SER A 179 -11.78 -3.47 6.18
C SER A 179 -11.38 -3.07 7.59
N MET A 180 -12.34 -2.67 8.40
CA MET A 180 -12.11 -2.37 9.83
C MET A 180 -11.55 -3.56 10.61
N GLU A 181 -11.83 -4.79 10.19
CA GLU A 181 -11.30 -5.99 10.85
C GLU A 181 -9.77 -6.02 10.89
N MET A 182 -9.11 -5.51 9.83
CA MET A 182 -7.66 -5.50 9.71
C MET A 182 -6.95 -4.59 10.74
N PHE A 183 -7.71 -3.69 11.39
CA PHE A 183 -7.20 -2.75 12.40
C PHE A 183 -7.60 -3.12 13.83
N LYS A 184 -8.41 -4.17 14.01
CA LYS A 184 -8.80 -4.61 15.36
C LYS A 184 -7.60 -5.24 16.10
N PRO A 185 -7.41 -4.93 17.38
CA PRO A 185 -6.54 -5.73 18.24
C PRO A 185 -7.07 -7.18 18.29
N GLU A 186 -6.19 -8.16 18.50
CA GLU A 186 -6.52 -9.60 18.45
C GLU A 186 -7.64 -10.03 19.43
N ARG A 187 -8.00 -9.20 20.39
CA ARG A 187 -9.09 -9.41 21.35
C ARG A 187 -9.79 -8.08 21.63
N ALA A 188 -10.36 -7.47 20.61
CA ALA A 188 -11.16 -6.27 20.84
C ALA A 188 -12.58 -6.65 21.22
N ASP A 189 -13.05 -6.11 22.33
CA ASP A 189 -14.46 -6.03 22.67
C ASP A 189 -15.23 -5.38 21.51
N ALA A 190 -16.50 -5.76 21.35
CA ALA A 190 -17.34 -5.22 20.30
C ALA A 190 -17.40 -3.69 20.43
N VAL A 191 -16.75 -2.98 19.53
CA VAL A 191 -16.79 -1.52 19.51
C VAL A 191 -18.10 -1.08 18.88
N ALA A 192 -19.01 -0.56 19.69
CA ALA A 192 -20.28 -0.02 19.20
C ALA A 192 -20.06 1.39 18.62
N TYR A 193 -19.93 1.48 17.30
CA TYR A 193 -19.90 2.78 16.61
C TYR A 193 -21.33 3.32 16.47
N ARG A 194 -21.60 4.50 17.02
CA ARG A 194 -22.83 5.25 16.71
C ARG A 194 -22.71 5.90 15.33
N GLY A 195 -23.84 6.17 14.66
CA GLY A 195 -23.89 6.65 13.27
C GLY A 195 -22.87 7.71 12.87
N PRO A 196 -22.72 8.85 13.62
CA PRO A 196 -21.73 9.89 13.27
C PRO A 196 -20.27 9.41 13.34
N LEU A 197 -19.97 8.45 14.23
CA LEU A 197 -18.62 7.88 14.35
C LEU A 197 -18.33 6.92 13.19
N LEU A 198 -19.35 6.18 12.73
CA LEU A 198 -19.23 5.29 11.58
C LEU A 198 -18.87 6.05 10.30
N HIS A 199 -19.50 7.19 10.07
CA HIS A 199 -19.16 8.04 8.93
C HIS A 199 -17.69 8.47 8.94
N ARG A 200 -17.19 8.95 10.09
CA ARG A 200 -15.78 9.34 10.25
C ARG A 200 -14.82 8.17 10.01
N VAL A 201 -15.17 6.99 10.49
CA VAL A 201 -14.35 5.78 10.29
C VAL A 201 -14.27 5.43 8.80
N LEU A 202 -15.39 5.42 8.09
CA LEU A 202 -15.40 5.16 6.66
C LEU A 202 -14.62 6.23 5.88
N GLU A 203 -14.80 7.51 6.24
CA GLU A 203 -14.03 8.60 5.64
C GLU A 203 -12.51 8.43 5.87
N GLN A 204 -12.10 8.02 7.08
CA GLN A 204 -10.70 7.71 7.38
C GLN A 204 -10.17 6.54 6.56
N LEU A 205 -10.92 5.44 6.44
CA LEU A 205 -10.51 4.30 5.62
C LEU A 205 -10.37 4.66 4.14
N LEU A 206 -11.20 5.60 3.65
CA LEU A 206 -11.13 6.09 2.28
C LEU A 206 -9.94 7.04 2.05
N SER A 207 -9.67 7.93 3.01
CA SER A 207 -8.66 8.98 2.87
C SER A 207 -7.26 8.56 3.32
N ASP A 208 -7.14 7.64 4.27
CA ASP A 208 -5.87 7.23 4.85
C ASP A 208 -5.26 6.01 4.13
N ALA A 209 -6.08 5.25 3.39
CA ALA A 209 -5.58 4.19 2.55
C ALA A 209 -4.86 4.73 1.31
N TYR A 210 -3.69 4.15 1.02
CA TYR A 210 -3.01 4.39 -0.25
C TYR A 210 -3.62 3.51 -1.35
N TRP A 211 -4.68 4.01 -1.97
CA TRP A 211 -5.38 3.27 -3.02
C TRP A 211 -4.59 3.17 -4.34
N GLY A 212 -3.70 4.16 -4.63
CA GLY A 212 -3.08 4.33 -5.94
C GLY A 212 -4.15 4.63 -7.01
N ASP A 213 -3.83 4.37 -8.27
CA ASP A 213 -4.76 4.56 -9.37
C ASP A 213 -5.70 3.35 -9.45
N LEU A 214 -7.01 3.60 -9.33
CA LEU A 214 -8.09 2.64 -9.51
C LEU A 214 -8.94 3.04 -10.73
N ASP A 215 -9.50 2.01 -11.43
CA ASP A 215 -10.41 2.18 -12.57
C ASP A 215 -11.88 2.41 -12.19
#